data_093a81b939302f2209bcfebdd1c82153
#
_entry.id   093a81b939302f2209bcfebdd1c82153
#
_cell.length_a   1.000
_cell.length_b   1.000
_cell.length_c   1.000
_cell.angle_alpha   90.00
_cell.angle_beta   90.00
_cell.angle_gamma   90.00
#
_symmetry.space_group_name_H-M   'P 1'
#
loop_
_entity.id
_entity.type
_entity.pdbx_description
1 polymer ?
#
loop_
_entity_poly.entity_id
_entity_poly.type
_entity_poly.pdbx_seq_one_letter_code
_entity_poly.pdbx_strand_id
1 'polypeptide(L)'
;GKSTLMKLLMSVFNVSSGEIYLDLKDNKKLYIDKNSRKMFAYVPQGNFLLSGTIRDNLLIVSPNATDEEIYSSLKIACADFVDTLPSGLDTMLGERGIGLSEGQVQRLAIARAILTKSPILLLDECTSALDEETEKRLLQNLVNLQNKTCMIITHKKAALSICNKEVCIEDKKIIVKEN
;
A
#
# COMPACT_ATOMS: atom_id res chain seq x y z
N GLY A 1 -4.04 -13.63 -11.73
CA GLY A 1 -2.55 -13.63 -11.70
C GLY A 1 -1.94 -12.36 -11.09
N LYS A 2 -2.73 -11.28 -10.91
CA LYS A 2 -2.22 -9.97 -10.44
C LYS A 2 -1.59 -10.03 -9.04
N SER A 3 -2.30 -10.55 -8.05
CA SER A 3 -1.76 -10.69 -6.68
C SER A 3 -0.60 -11.69 -6.61
N THR A 4 -0.57 -12.69 -7.51
CA THR A 4 0.58 -13.61 -7.64
C THR A 4 1.82 -12.86 -8.11
N LEU A 5 1.68 -11.93 -9.06
CA LEU A 5 2.78 -11.07 -9.50
C LEU A 5 3.35 -10.25 -8.33
N MET A 6 2.52 -9.62 -7.51
CA MET A 6 3.00 -8.90 -6.31
C MET A 6 3.74 -9.81 -5.34
N LYS A 7 3.26 -11.04 -5.13
CA LYS A 7 3.94 -12.03 -4.27
C LYS A 7 5.29 -12.48 -4.83
N LEU A 8 5.43 -12.56 -6.16
CA LEU A 8 6.72 -12.82 -6.83
C LEU A 8 7.68 -11.64 -6.64
N LEU A 9 7.21 -10.39 -6.83
CA LEU A 9 8.01 -9.18 -6.59
C LEU A 9 8.55 -9.10 -5.16
N MET A 10 7.81 -9.59 -4.18
CA MET A 10 8.25 -9.65 -2.78
C MET A 10 9.05 -10.91 -2.44
N SER A 11 9.39 -11.74 -3.40
CA SER A 11 10.05 -13.03 -3.16
C SER A 11 9.31 -13.93 -2.15
N VAL A 12 7.97 -13.83 -2.11
CA VAL A 12 7.12 -14.77 -1.34
C VAL A 12 7.05 -16.09 -2.06
N PHE A 13 7.01 -16.05 -3.40
CA PHE A 13 7.14 -17.20 -4.28
C PHE A 13 8.42 -17.07 -5.11
N ASN A 14 9.01 -18.23 -5.44
CA ASN A 14 10.14 -18.29 -6.35
C ASN A 14 9.64 -18.30 -7.81
N VAL A 15 10.38 -17.68 -8.70
CA VAL A 15 10.15 -17.83 -10.13
C VAL A 15 10.59 -19.21 -10.61
N SER A 16 9.88 -19.79 -11.56
CA SER A 16 10.24 -21.09 -12.17
C SER A 16 11.46 -20.96 -13.09
N SER A 17 11.63 -19.80 -13.72
CA SER A 17 12.75 -19.47 -14.61
C SER A 17 12.85 -17.95 -14.73
N GLY A 18 14.01 -17.46 -15.16
CA GLY A 18 14.29 -16.02 -15.27
C GLY A 18 14.62 -15.38 -13.93
N GLU A 19 14.67 -14.06 -13.93
CA GLU A 19 15.12 -13.25 -12.81
C GLU A 19 14.20 -12.05 -12.63
N ILE A 20 14.07 -11.59 -11.38
CA ILE A 20 13.39 -10.34 -11.03
C ILE A 20 14.43 -9.41 -10.41
N TYR A 21 14.52 -8.19 -10.89
CA TYR A 21 15.43 -7.18 -10.35
C TYR A 21 14.80 -5.78 -10.40
N LEU A 22 15.30 -4.89 -9.56
CA LEU A 22 15.04 -3.47 -9.62
C LEU A 22 16.20 -2.80 -10.34
N ASP A 23 15.90 -2.01 -11.36
CA ASP A 23 16.87 -1.11 -11.97
C ASP A 23 17.06 0.09 -11.05
N LEU A 24 18.27 0.20 -10.50
CA LEU A 24 18.68 1.32 -9.69
C LEU A 24 19.33 2.39 -10.58
N LYS A 25 19.46 3.60 -10.04
CA LYS A 25 20.28 4.63 -10.67
C LYS A 25 21.69 4.08 -10.92
N ASP A 26 22.34 4.53 -11.99
CA ASP A 26 23.69 4.11 -12.44
C ASP A 26 23.75 2.68 -13.03
N ASN A 27 22.67 2.19 -13.64
CA ASN A 27 22.59 0.86 -14.28
C ASN A 27 22.91 -0.31 -13.34
N LYS A 28 22.74 -0.12 -12.05
CA LYS A 28 22.89 -1.19 -11.06
C LYS A 28 21.60 -1.96 -10.93
N LYS A 29 21.70 -3.29 -10.95
CA LYS A 29 20.58 -4.20 -10.72
C LYS A 29 20.58 -4.70 -9.28
N LEU A 30 19.45 -4.54 -8.60
CA LEU A 30 19.20 -5.20 -7.32
C LEU A 30 18.29 -6.40 -7.57
N TYR A 31 18.83 -7.60 -7.54
CA TYR A 31 18.05 -8.82 -7.69
C TYR A 31 17.14 -9.03 -6.48
N ILE A 32 15.91 -9.42 -6.76
CA ILE A 32 14.89 -9.62 -5.72
C ILE A 32 15.15 -10.95 -5.02
N ASP A 33 15.31 -10.86 -3.70
CA ASP A 33 15.48 -11.98 -2.79
C ASP A 33 14.74 -11.74 -1.45
N LYS A 34 14.98 -12.57 -0.46
CA LYS A 34 14.38 -12.39 0.88
C LYS A 34 14.81 -11.09 1.56
N ASN A 35 16.02 -10.61 1.29
CA ASN A 35 16.57 -9.40 1.93
C ASN A 35 16.00 -8.12 1.30
N SER A 36 15.59 -8.19 0.04
CA SER A 36 14.99 -7.06 -0.67
C SER A 36 13.53 -6.78 -0.25
N ARG A 37 12.89 -7.66 0.54
CA ARG A 37 11.50 -7.46 1.02
C ARG A 37 11.28 -6.14 1.72
N LYS A 38 12.27 -5.63 2.44
CA LYS A 38 12.23 -4.31 3.11
C LYS A 38 12.04 -3.13 2.15
N MET A 39 12.29 -3.34 0.84
CA MET A 39 12.03 -2.34 -0.19
C MET A 39 10.55 -2.19 -0.51
N PHE A 40 9.71 -3.11 -0.06
CA PHE A 40 8.30 -3.16 -0.38
C PHE A 40 7.45 -2.97 0.86
N ALA A 41 6.42 -2.13 0.75
CA ALA A 41 5.29 -2.11 1.66
C ALA A 41 4.06 -2.64 0.91
N TYR A 42 3.43 -3.67 1.45
CA TYR A 42 2.32 -4.35 0.80
C TYR A 42 1.03 -4.22 1.59
N VAL A 43 0.00 -3.76 0.92
CA VAL A 43 -1.37 -3.77 1.42
C VAL A 43 -2.13 -4.85 0.66
N PRO A 44 -2.42 -6.00 1.29
CA PRO A 44 -3.14 -7.09 0.65
C PRO A 44 -4.63 -6.78 0.52
N GLN A 45 -5.27 -7.45 -0.41
CA GLN A 45 -6.73 -7.53 -0.44
C GLN A 45 -7.24 -8.12 0.90
N GLY A 46 -8.22 -7.45 1.54
CA GLY A 46 -8.79 -7.90 2.82
C GLY A 46 -8.26 -7.19 4.07
N ASN A 47 -7.28 -6.30 3.93
CA ASN A 47 -6.82 -5.31 4.94
C ASN A 47 -6.82 -5.82 6.39
N PHE A 48 -5.70 -6.39 6.82
CA PHE A 48 -5.58 -6.92 8.18
C PHE A 48 -5.13 -5.84 9.17
N LEU A 49 -6.01 -5.48 10.11
CA LEU A 49 -5.66 -4.82 11.35
C LEU A 49 -5.67 -5.86 12.48
N LEU A 50 -4.79 -5.68 13.44
CA LEU A 50 -4.70 -6.52 14.63
C LEU A 50 -5.53 -5.91 15.75
N SER A 51 -5.95 -6.74 16.71
CA SER A 51 -6.52 -6.26 17.97
C SER A 51 -5.50 -5.39 18.70
N GLY A 52 -5.98 -4.29 19.28
CA GLY A 52 -5.15 -3.28 19.91
C GLY A 52 -5.58 -1.88 19.49
N THR A 53 -4.82 -0.87 19.83
CA THR A 53 -5.13 0.51 19.44
C THR A 53 -4.78 0.76 17.96
N ILE A 54 -5.29 1.86 17.39
CA ILE A 54 -4.85 2.35 16.08
C ILE A 54 -3.35 2.61 16.12
N ARG A 55 -2.85 3.22 17.20
CA ARG A 55 -1.43 3.46 17.45
C ARG A 55 -0.62 2.17 17.38
N ASP A 56 -1.02 1.12 18.09
CA ASP A 56 -0.34 -0.17 18.07
C ASP A 56 -0.23 -0.73 16.67
N ASN A 57 -1.33 -0.67 15.90
CA ASN A 57 -1.35 -1.13 14.52
C ASN A 57 -0.39 -0.40 13.60
N LEU A 58 -0.14 0.88 13.83
CA LEU A 58 0.79 1.69 13.05
C LEU A 58 2.24 1.45 13.50
N LEU A 59 2.47 1.36 14.80
CA LEU A 59 3.81 1.16 15.37
C LEU A 59 4.40 -0.24 15.12
N ILE A 60 3.59 -1.25 14.78
CA ILE A 60 4.09 -2.58 14.39
C ILE A 60 5.15 -2.50 13.28
N VAL A 61 4.96 -1.62 12.30
CA VAL A 61 5.87 -1.49 11.16
C VAL A 61 6.96 -0.45 11.36
N SER A 62 6.78 0.46 12.32
CA SER A 62 7.71 1.53 12.63
C SER A 62 7.65 1.84 14.14
N PRO A 63 8.28 1.01 15.00
CA PRO A 63 8.15 1.12 16.45
C PRO A 63 8.60 2.46 17.06
N ASN A 64 9.47 3.18 16.34
CA ASN A 64 10.03 4.47 16.77
C ASN A 64 9.41 5.67 16.03
N ALA A 65 8.29 5.47 15.32
CA ALA A 65 7.64 6.58 14.62
C ALA A 65 7.10 7.61 15.64
N THR A 66 7.34 8.87 15.34
CA THR A 66 6.77 9.97 16.13
C THR A 66 5.28 10.15 15.80
N ASP A 67 4.55 10.81 16.69
CA ASP A 67 3.15 11.13 16.44
C ASP A 67 2.98 11.98 15.17
N GLU A 68 3.92 12.89 14.90
CA GLU A 68 3.93 13.68 13.66
C GLU A 68 4.03 12.78 12.40
N GLU A 69 4.90 11.78 12.41
CA GLU A 69 5.03 10.82 11.31
C GLU A 69 3.76 9.97 11.14
N ILE A 70 3.17 9.56 12.27
CA ILE A 70 1.90 8.82 12.29
C ILE A 70 0.79 9.66 11.65
N TYR A 71 0.57 10.88 12.14
CA TYR A 71 -0.47 11.76 11.61
C TYR A 71 -0.22 12.16 10.14
N SER A 72 1.03 12.36 9.75
CA SER A 72 1.39 12.56 8.34
C SER A 72 0.97 11.37 7.47
N SER A 73 1.24 10.13 7.91
CA SER A 73 0.84 8.94 7.18
C SER A 73 -0.68 8.77 7.10
N LEU A 74 -1.40 9.09 8.17
CA LEU A 74 -2.87 9.08 8.22
C LEU A 74 -3.46 10.11 7.24
N LYS A 75 -2.93 11.31 7.21
CA LYS A 75 -3.37 12.38 6.30
C LYS A 75 -3.18 11.98 4.84
N ILE A 76 -2.03 11.40 4.48
CA ILE A 76 -1.78 10.91 3.12
C ILE A 76 -2.78 9.82 2.75
N ALA A 77 -3.07 8.92 3.69
CA ALA A 77 -4.05 7.84 3.50
C ALA A 77 -5.52 8.29 3.59
N CYS A 78 -5.79 9.57 3.74
CA CYS A 78 -7.14 10.13 3.96
C CYS A 78 -7.84 9.54 5.19
N ALA A 79 -7.08 9.21 6.23
CA ALA A 79 -7.57 8.64 7.49
C ALA A 79 -7.83 9.72 8.56
N ASP A 80 -8.18 10.93 8.15
CA ASP A 80 -8.49 12.08 9.04
C ASP A 80 -9.62 11.78 10.04
N PHE A 81 -10.43 10.75 9.77
CA PHE A 81 -11.48 10.33 10.70
C PHE A 81 -10.94 9.91 12.08
N VAL A 82 -9.66 9.55 12.18
CA VAL A 82 -9.03 9.19 13.47
C VAL A 82 -9.12 10.34 14.45
N ASP A 83 -8.99 11.59 13.98
CA ASP A 83 -9.09 12.78 14.83
C ASP A 83 -10.51 13.01 15.36
N THR A 84 -11.52 12.40 14.75
CA THR A 84 -12.92 12.49 15.19
C THR A 84 -13.32 11.40 16.18
N LEU A 85 -12.47 10.39 16.37
CA LEU A 85 -12.71 9.33 17.34
C LEU A 85 -12.47 9.82 18.76
N PRO A 86 -13.30 9.42 19.74
CA PRO A 86 -13.18 9.90 21.12
C PRO A 86 -11.80 9.70 21.76
N SER A 87 -11.11 8.62 21.38
CA SER A 87 -9.76 8.29 21.87
C SER A 87 -8.67 8.47 20.80
N GLY A 88 -8.98 9.07 19.65
CA GLY A 88 -8.01 9.31 18.59
C GLY A 88 -7.19 8.06 18.24
N LEU A 89 -5.86 8.17 18.26
CA LEU A 89 -4.93 7.06 18.03
C LEU A 89 -5.06 5.92 19.05
N ASP A 90 -5.53 6.20 20.26
CA ASP A 90 -5.66 5.20 21.32
C ASP A 90 -7.02 4.50 21.30
N THR A 91 -7.81 4.71 20.23
CA THR A 91 -9.05 3.97 20.00
C THR A 91 -8.75 2.49 19.82
N MET A 92 -9.40 1.67 20.66
CA MET A 92 -9.29 0.21 20.62
C MET A 92 -10.04 -0.36 19.42
N LEU A 93 -9.36 -1.21 18.67
CA LEU A 93 -9.90 -1.98 17.58
C LEU A 93 -10.08 -3.44 18.02
N GLY A 94 -11.23 -4.01 17.74
CA GLY A 94 -11.43 -5.45 17.84
C GLY A 94 -10.68 -6.21 16.75
N GLU A 95 -10.85 -7.53 16.74
CA GLU A 95 -10.28 -8.37 15.69
C GLU A 95 -10.69 -7.86 14.30
N ARG A 96 -9.73 -7.78 13.39
CA ARG A 96 -9.91 -7.30 12.01
C ARG A 96 -10.48 -5.88 11.90
N GLY A 97 -10.30 -5.04 12.93
CA GLY A 97 -10.77 -3.65 12.92
C GLY A 97 -12.26 -3.51 13.22
N ILE A 98 -12.86 -4.44 13.97
CA ILE A 98 -14.24 -4.28 14.45
C ILE A 98 -14.41 -2.93 15.13
N GLY A 99 -15.43 -2.18 14.74
CA GLY A 99 -15.73 -0.81 15.16
C GLY A 99 -15.45 0.24 14.09
N LEU A 100 -14.78 -0.14 12.99
CA LEU A 100 -14.54 0.72 11.83
C LEU A 100 -15.26 0.20 10.59
N SER A 101 -15.60 1.10 9.67
CA SER A 101 -16.06 0.71 8.34
C SER A 101 -14.92 0.07 7.53
N GLU A 102 -15.25 -0.74 6.51
CA GLU A 102 -14.25 -1.36 5.64
C GLU A 102 -13.32 -0.30 5.00
N GLY A 103 -13.88 0.81 4.53
CA GLY A 103 -13.09 1.91 3.96
C GLY A 103 -12.18 2.59 4.99
N GLN A 104 -12.57 2.65 6.28
CA GLN A 104 -11.70 3.14 7.35
C GLN A 104 -10.54 2.17 7.60
N VAL A 105 -10.82 0.86 7.64
CA VAL A 105 -9.81 -0.20 7.77
C VAL A 105 -8.81 -0.14 6.61
N GLN A 106 -9.30 0.02 5.37
CA GLN A 106 -8.44 0.17 4.18
C GLN A 106 -7.50 1.36 4.32
N ARG A 107 -8.01 2.53 4.70
CA ARG A 107 -7.19 3.74 4.89
C ARG A 107 -6.13 3.59 5.98
N LEU A 108 -6.45 2.93 7.10
CA LEU A 108 -5.46 2.63 8.13
C LEU A 108 -4.38 1.66 7.64
N ALA A 109 -4.76 0.63 6.86
CA ALA A 109 -3.79 -0.30 6.28
C ALA A 109 -2.84 0.41 5.29
N ILE A 110 -3.35 1.37 4.52
CA ILE A 110 -2.53 2.21 3.63
C ILE A 110 -1.63 3.14 4.45
N ALA A 111 -2.14 3.80 5.51
CA ALA A 111 -1.32 4.64 6.39
C ALA A 111 -0.15 3.84 6.99
N ARG A 112 -0.42 2.62 7.46
CA ARG A 112 0.60 1.69 7.96
C ARG A 112 1.67 1.40 6.90
N ALA A 113 1.26 1.14 5.66
CA ALA A 113 2.21 0.90 4.56
C ALA A 113 3.06 2.14 4.24
N ILE A 114 2.49 3.33 4.27
CA ILE A 114 3.20 4.60 4.07
C ILE A 114 4.24 4.82 5.17
N LEU A 115 3.89 4.52 6.42
CA LEU A 115 4.73 4.71 7.60
C LEU A 115 5.99 3.83 7.58
N THR A 116 6.00 2.69 6.86
CA THR A 116 7.21 1.86 6.69
C THR A 116 8.36 2.61 6.02
N LYS A 117 8.09 3.72 5.31
CA LYS A 117 9.04 4.47 4.48
C LYS A 117 9.67 3.64 3.35
N SER A 118 9.15 2.46 3.06
CA SER A 118 9.62 1.62 1.95
C SER A 118 9.50 2.36 0.60
N PRO A 119 10.48 2.26 -0.29
CA PRO A 119 10.46 2.99 -1.56
C PRO A 119 9.40 2.50 -2.56
N ILE A 120 8.90 1.27 -2.39
CA ILE A 120 7.90 0.68 -3.28
C ILE A 120 6.65 0.31 -2.47
N LEU A 121 5.50 0.85 -2.87
CA LEU A 121 4.19 0.51 -2.32
C LEU A 121 3.47 -0.43 -3.29
N LEU A 122 3.03 -1.56 -2.78
CA LEU A 122 2.22 -2.54 -3.50
C LEU A 122 0.81 -2.54 -2.89
N LEU A 123 -0.18 -2.11 -3.66
CA LEU A 123 -1.55 -1.89 -3.19
C LEU A 123 -2.49 -2.85 -3.97
N ASP A 124 -3.01 -3.87 -3.29
CA ASP A 124 -3.84 -4.92 -3.90
C ASP A 124 -5.32 -4.68 -3.58
N GLU A 125 -6.05 -4.07 -4.51
CA GLU A 125 -7.49 -3.74 -4.41
C GLU A 125 -7.88 -3.00 -3.10
N CYS A 126 -6.95 -2.23 -2.55
CA CYS A 126 -7.10 -1.61 -1.24
C CYS A 126 -7.96 -0.32 -1.24
N THR A 127 -8.55 0.05 -2.38
CA THR A 127 -9.47 1.19 -2.50
C THR A 127 -10.90 0.77 -2.84
N SER A 128 -11.19 -0.54 -2.81
CA SER A 128 -12.48 -1.09 -3.26
C SER A 128 -13.67 -0.58 -2.45
N ALA A 129 -13.51 -0.37 -1.15
CA ALA A 129 -14.54 0.11 -0.23
C ALA A 129 -14.56 1.64 -0.04
N LEU A 130 -13.77 2.38 -0.82
CA LEU A 130 -13.76 3.85 -0.77
C LEU A 130 -14.80 4.42 -1.74
N ASP A 131 -15.44 5.50 -1.30
CA ASP A 131 -16.22 6.35 -2.19
C ASP A 131 -15.30 7.05 -3.20
N GLU A 132 -15.88 7.54 -4.29
CA GLU A 132 -15.14 8.09 -5.42
C GLU A 132 -14.31 9.32 -5.04
N GLU A 133 -14.82 10.19 -4.17
CA GLU A 133 -14.13 11.40 -3.73
C GLU A 133 -12.90 11.06 -2.86
N THR A 134 -13.10 10.19 -1.86
CA THR A 134 -12.02 9.73 -0.99
C THR A 134 -10.95 8.98 -1.78
N GLU A 135 -11.35 8.12 -2.71
CA GLU A 135 -10.41 7.41 -3.58
C GLU A 135 -9.57 8.38 -4.42
N LYS A 136 -10.21 9.33 -5.10
CA LYS A 136 -9.52 10.34 -5.92
C LYS A 136 -8.50 11.13 -5.10
N ARG A 137 -8.90 11.58 -3.90
CA ARG A 137 -8.01 12.32 -2.97
C ARG A 137 -6.83 11.46 -2.54
N LEU A 138 -7.07 10.19 -2.15
CA LEU A 138 -6.03 9.25 -1.79
C LEU A 138 -5.03 9.03 -2.94
N LEU A 139 -5.53 8.77 -4.13
CA LEU A 139 -4.70 8.54 -5.31
C LEU A 139 -3.84 9.75 -5.65
N GLN A 140 -4.39 10.97 -5.56
CA GLN A 140 -3.63 12.21 -5.72
C GLN A 140 -2.53 12.35 -4.67
N ASN A 141 -2.82 12.02 -3.40
CA ASN A 141 -1.82 12.05 -2.34
C ASN A 141 -0.69 11.05 -2.61
N LEU A 142 -1.02 9.85 -3.11
CA LEU A 142 -0.02 8.83 -3.45
C LEU A 142 0.89 9.25 -4.61
N VAL A 143 0.34 9.89 -5.65
CA VAL A 143 1.11 10.42 -6.79
C VAL A 143 2.10 11.50 -6.32
N ASN A 144 1.71 12.31 -5.34
CA ASN A 144 2.55 13.38 -4.79
C ASN A 144 3.67 12.87 -3.85
N LEU A 145 3.69 11.57 -3.52
CA LEU A 145 4.77 10.98 -2.73
C LEU A 145 6.07 10.98 -3.52
N GLN A 146 7.00 11.82 -3.10
CA GLN A 146 8.31 11.89 -3.74
C GLN A 146 9.13 10.63 -3.46
N ASN A 147 9.94 10.21 -4.45
CA ASN A 147 10.84 9.07 -4.34
C ASN A 147 10.14 7.73 -3.99
N LYS A 148 8.88 7.58 -4.36
CA LYS A 148 8.11 6.36 -4.18
C LYS A 148 7.63 5.81 -5.52
N THR A 149 7.67 4.49 -5.66
CA THR A 149 7.00 3.79 -6.76
C THR A 149 5.74 3.13 -6.19
N CYS A 150 4.58 3.42 -6.78
CA CYS A 150 3.32 2.80 -6.38
C CYS A 150 2.86 1.85 -7.48
N MET A 151 2.63 0.59 -7.13
CA MET A 151 1.98 -0.38 -8.00
C MET A 151 0.61 -0.71 -7.41
N ILE A 152 -0.44 -0.45 -8.16
CA ILE A 152 -1.83 -0.58 -7.70
C ILE A 152 -2.54 -1.62 -8.56
N ILE A 153 -3.11 -2.63 -7.93
CA ILE A 153 -4.08 -3.51 -8.58
C ILE A 153 -5.46 -2.91 -8.34
N THR A 154 -6.15 -2.58 -9.41
CA THR A 154 -7.48 -2.00 -9.35
C THR A 154 -8.31 -2.37 -10.58
N HIS A 155 -9.63 -2.33 -10.45
CA HIS A 155 -10.58 -2.36 -11.54
C HIS A 155 -11.25 -0.99 -11.76
N LYS A 156 -10.87 0.01 -10.96
CA LYS A 156 -11.49 1.33 -10.99
C LYS A 156 -10.75 2.25 -11.98
N LYS A 157 -11.51 2.92 -12.84
CA LYS A 157 -10.97 3.82 -13.89
C LYS A 157 -10.23 5.02 -13.32
N ALA A 158 -10.61 5.50 -12.13
CA ALA A 158 -9.97 6.66 -11.48
C ALA A 158 -8.49 6.43 -11.24
N ALA A 159 -8.09 5.21 -10.83
CA ALA A 159 -6.69 4.88 -10.63
C ALA A 159 -5.91 4.81 -11.95
N LEU A 160 -6.53 4.29 -13.02
CA LEU A 160 -5.88 4.17 -14.34
C LEU A 160 -5.54 5.55 -14.93
N SER A 161 -6.40 6.56 -14.70
CA SER A 161 -6.22 7.91 -15.27
C SER A 161 -5.05 8.71 -14.68
N ILE A 162 -4.51 8.28 -13.53
CA ILE A 162 -3.40 8.96 -12.85
C ILE A 162 -2.08 8.18 -12.89
N CYS A 163 -2.11 6.93 -13.36
CA CYS A 163 -0.92 6.11 -13.47
C CYS A 163 -0.11 6.49 -14.71
N ASN A 164 1.23 6.47 -14.59
CA ASN A 164 2.14 6.68 -15.71
C ASN A 164 2.16 5.48 -16.67
N LYS A 165 1.92 4.29 -16.11
CA LYS A 165 1.97 3.01 -16.84
C LYS A 165 0.83 2.12 -16.40
N GLU A 166 0.25 1.44 -17.38
CA GLU A 166 -0.74 0.39 -17.17
C GLU A 166 -0.13 -0.96 -17.54
N VAL A 167 -0.26 -1.93 -16.66
CA VAL A 167 0.20 -3.30 -16.86
C VAL A 167 -1.00 -4.23 -16.96
N CYS A 168 -1.30 -4.70 -18.15
CA CYS A 168 -2.37 -5.68 -18.40
C CYS A 168 -1.80 -7.09 -18.45
N ILE A 169 -2.53 -8.04 -17.86
CA ILE A 169 -2.22 -9.47 -17.93
C ILE A 169 -3.34 -10.14 -18.72
N GLU A 170 -3.06 -10.51 -19.97
CA GLU A 170 -4.00 -11.16 -20.88
C GLU A 170 -3.35 -12.41 -21.48
N ASP A 171 -4.04 -13.52 -21.48
CA ASP A 171 -3.58 -14.80 -22.05
C ASP A 171 -2.16 -15.21 -21.57
N LYS A 172 -1.88 -15.01 -20.28
CA LYS A 172 -0.56 -15.27 -19.66
C LYS A 172 0.58 -14.38 -20.21
N LYS A 173 0.26 -13.31 -20.93
CA LYS A 173 1.23 -12.32 -21.41
C LYS A 173 1.05 -11.01 -20.64
N ILE A 174 2.15 -10.29 -20.46
CA ILE A 174 2.17 -8.97 -19.87
C ILE A 174 2.24 -7.96 -21.01
N ILE A 175 1.29 -7.02 -21.02
CA ILE A 175 1.24 -5.88 -21.95
C ILE A 175 1.41 -4.63 -21.11
N VAL A 176 2.40 -3.81 -21.44
CA VAL A 176 2.65 -2.52 -20.77
C VAL A 176 2.21 -1.40 -21.71
N LYS A 177 1.37 -0.50 -21.21
CA LYS A 177 0.96 0.72 -21.89
C LYS A 177 1.49 1.91 -21.10
N GLU A 178 2.06 2.89 -21.76
CA GLU A 178 2.44 4.18 -21.18
C GLU A 178 1.32 5.18 -21.42
N ASN A 179 0.90 5.93 -20.39
CA ASN A 179 -0.15 6.94 -20.44
C ASN A 179 0.48 8.34 -20.57
#